data_285e1690755225efc0363dde27136b77
#
_entry.id   285e1690755225efc0363dde27136b77
#
_cell.length_a   1.000
_cell.length_b   1.000
_cell.length_c   1.000
_cell.angle_alpha   90.00
_cell.angle_beta   90.00
_cell.angle_gamma   90.00
#
_symmetry.space_group_name_H-M   'P 1'
#
loop_
_entity.id
_entity.type
_entity.pdbx_description
1 polymer ?
#
loop_
_entity_poly.entity_id
_entity_poly.type
_entity_poly.pdbx_seq_one_letter_code
_entity_poly.pdbx_strand_id
1 'polypeptide(L)'
;MLFRSVKKIYTQQKEMYDEKKKSIAARIVSLHKSYVRPIVRGKNGKNVEFGAKVQLSCVDGYLLADHLSFDNFNESTKLETSVDSFQRRFDKLPEHIAMDQIYGSRENRKYLAEKNIRASVKALGRRPKNDGASDAEARWRKRKQRERNRIEGAIGNSKTNHDLGIVRSKNAKTEQSWIQMALFSRNIMLAAAKM
;
A
#
# COMPACT_ATOMS: atom_id res chain seq x y z
N MET A 1 -1.69 1.67 31.50
CA MET A 1 -1.92 1.88 30.05
C MET A 1 -3.35 1.52 29.64
N LEU A 2 -3.86 0.36 30.00
CA LEU A 2 -5.20 -0.15 29.63
C LEU A 2 -6.34 0.79 30.07
N PHE A 3 -6.34 1.27 31.31
CA PHE A 3 -7.35 2.17 31.86
C PHE A 3 -7.49 3.48 31.04
N ARG A 4 -6.38 4.07 30.60
CA ARG A 4 -6.41 5.27 29.75
C ARG A 4 -7.05 4.99 28.39
N SER A 5 -6.80 3.81 27.80
CA SER A 5 -7.42 3.41 26.54
C SER A 5 -8.93 3.18 26.68
N VAL A 6 -9.36 2.53 27.76
CA VAL A 6 -10.79 2.33 28.08
C VAL A 6 -11.52 3.67 28.21
N LYS A 7 -10.95 4.61 28.98
CA LYS A 7 -11.56 5.94 29.16
C LYS A 7 -11.70 6.69 27.83
N LYS A 8 -10.65 6.67 26.99
CA LYS A 8 -10.71 7.31 25.66
C LYS A 8 -11.75 6.66 24.75
N ILE A 9 -11.81 5.32 24.72
CA ILE A 9 -12.82 4.61 23.92
C ILE A 9 -14.22 4.95 24.38
N TYR A 10 -14.45 4.94 25.69
CA TYR A 10 -15.74 5.33 26.26
C TYR A 10 -16.14 6.74 25.82
N THR A 11 -15.23 7.72 25.96
CA THR A 11 -15.49 9.11 25.55
C THR A 11 -15.84 9.19 24.06
N GLN A 12 -15.09 8.51 23.20
CA GLN A 12 -15.34 8.47 21.76
C GLN A 12 -16.69 7.82 21.41
N GLN A 13 -17.03 6.71 22.07
CA GLN A 13 -18.30 6.02 21.84
C GLN A 13 -19.49 6.85 22.35
N LYS A 14 -19.34 7.52 23.51
CA LYS A 14 -20.36 8.42 24.04
C LYS A 14 -20.60 9.59 23.10
N GLU A 15 -19.56 10.26 22.63
CA GLU A 15 -19.68 11.36 21.66
C GLU A 15 -20.39 10.91 20.38
N MET A 16 -20.03 9.74 19.83
CA MET A 16 -20.69 9.17 18.64
C MET A 16 -22.16 8.88 18.90
N TYR A 17 -22.51 8.41 20.11
CA TYR A 17 -23.90 8.11 20.49
C TYR A 17 -24.72 9.39 20.65
N ASP A 18 -24.20 10.34 21.43
CA ASP A 18 -24.90 11.60 21.76
C ASP A 18 -25.13 12.45 20.49
N GLU A 19 -24.14 12.49 19.59
CA GLU A 19 -24.21 13.28 18.35
C GLU A 19 -24.73 12.46 17.14
N LYS A 20 -25.15 11.19 17.35
CA LYS A 20 -25.62 10.27 16.30
C LYS A 20 -24.65 10.15 15.12
N LYS A 21 -23.34 10.31 15.37
CA LYS A 21 -22.27 10.19 14.38
C LYS A 21 -21.88 8.72 14.17
N LYS A 22 -21.66 8.32 12.91
CA LYS A 22 -21.19 6.97 12.57
C LYS A 22 -19.67 6.82 12.67
N SER A 23 -18.93 7.92 12.74
CA SER A 23 -17.45 7.93 12.78
C SER A 23 -16.94 9.12 13.57
N ILE A 24 -15.73 8.99 14.12
CA ILE A 24 -15.00 10.04 14.82
C ILE A 24 -13.53 9.99 14.41
N ALA A 25 -12.86 11.16 14.43
CA ALA A 25 -11.45 11.25 14.12
C ALA A 25 -10.58 10.40 15.08
N ALA A 26 -9.55 9.78 14.57
CA ALA A 26 -8.62 8.94 15.32
C ALA A 26 -9.30 7.85 16.17
N ARG A 27 -10.42 7.28 15.69
CA ARG A 27 -11.20 6.26 16.42
C ARG A 27 -10.33 5.11 16.87
N ILE A 28 -10.36 4.82 18.17
CA ILE A 28 -9.69 3.67 18.76
C ILE A 28 -10.60 2.44 18.63
N VAL A 29 -10.09 1.37 18.02
CA VAL A 29 -10.85 0.14 17.74
C VAL A 29 -10.30 -1.08 18.49
N SER A 30 -9.20 -0.91 19.23
CA SER A 30 -8.57 -1.97 20.01
C SER A 30 -8.10 -1.45 21.35
N LEU A 31 -8.44 -2.16 22.44
CA LEU A 31 -7.99 -1.86 23.79
C LEU A 31 -6.47 -1.98 23.95
N HIS A 32 -5.90 -3.00 23.32
CA HIS A 32 -4.46 -3.31 23.44
C HIS A 32 -3.61 -2.54 22.43
N LYS A 33 -4.16 -2.25 21.24
CA LYS A 33 -3.48 -1.56 20.15
C LYS A 33 -4.17 -0.23 19.85
N SER A 34 -4.11 0.71 20.79
CA SER A 34 -4.77 2.03 20.67
C SER A 34 -4.29 2.88 19.51
N TYR A 35 -3.17 2.50 18.87
CA TYR A 35 -2.61 3.13 17.68
C TYR A 35 -3.21 2.62 16.37
N VAL A 36 -3.92 1.47 16.37
CA VAL A 36 -4.55 0.91 15.16
C VAL A 36 -5.83 1.68 14.84
N ARG A 37 -6.00 1.96 13.55
CA ARG A 37 -7.18 2.65 13.01
C ARG A 37 -7.96 1.75 12.06
N PRO A 38 -9.29 1.97 11.90
CA PRO A 38 -10.06 1.29 10.87
C PRO A 38 -9.62 1.77 9.48
N ILE A 39 -9.37 0.83 8.58
CA ILE A 39 -9.05 1.08 7.18
C ILE A 39 -10.28 0.68 6.37
N VAL A 40 -11.01 1.66 5.87
CA VAL A 40 -12.20 1.41 5.05
C VAL A 40 -11.77 0.96 3.67
N ARG A 41 -12.26 -0.20 3.22
CA ARG A 41 -12.08 -0.72 1.86
C ARG A 41 -13.43 -0.89 1.19
N GLY A 42 -13.60 -0.31 0.01
CA GLY A 42 -14.84 -0.38 -0.77
C GLY A 42 -15.06 -1.71 -1.50
N LYS A 43 -14.54 -2.85 -1.00
CA LYS A 43 -14.71 -4.16 -1.63
C LYS A 43 -15.82 -4.97 -0.94
N ASN A 44 -16.63 -5.68 -1.76
CA ASN A 44 -17.69 -6.57 -1.27
C ASN A 44 -17.15 -7.58 -0.23
N GLY A 45 -17.81 -7.64 0.91
CA GLY A 45 -17.63 -8.66 1.95
C GLY A 45 -16.82 -8.26 3.19
N LYS A 46 -15.85 -7.34 3.09
CA LYS A 46 -15.14 -6.78 4.25
C LYS A 46 -14.96 -5.28 4.07
N ASN A 47 -15.82 -4.52 4.70
CA ASN A 47 -15.81 -3.06 4.56
C ASN A 47 -14.70 -2.37 5.35
N VAL A 48 -14.12 -3.03 6.37
CA VAL A 48 -13.12 -2.45 7.26
C VAL A 48 -12.02 -3.49 7.56
N GLU A 49 -10.78 -3.08 7.42
CA GLU A 49 -9.60 -3.82 7.86
C GLU A 49 -8.93 -3.08 9.03
N PHE A 50 -8.15 -3.81 9.83
CA PHE A 50 -7.43 -3.28 10.98
C PHE A 50 -5.95 -3.68 10.89
N GLY A 51 -5.07 -2.79 11.31
CA GLY A 51 -3.63 -3.03 11.31
C GLY A 51 -2.85 -1.93 10.62
N ALA A 52 -1.58 -2.20 10.34
CA ALA A 52 -0.73 -1.29 9.59
C ALA A 52 -1.11 -1.29 8.10
N LYS A 53 -1.16 -0.09 7.52
CA LYS A 53 -1.22 0.08 6.07
C LYS A 53 0.20 0.22 5.54
N VAL A 54 0.57 -0.68 4.61
CA VAL A 54 1.92 -0.72 4.05
C VAL A 54 1.85 -0.48 2.56
N GLN A 55 2.60 0.50 2.07
CA GLN A 55 2.86 0.68 0.66
C GLN A 55 4.08 -0.13 0.28
N LEU A 56 3.95 -0.97 -0.74
CA LEU A 56 4.98 -1.90 -1.18
C LEU A 56 5.35 -1.64 -2.64
N SER A 57 6.64 -1.68 -2.92
CA SER A 57 7.19 -1.85 -4.26
C SER A 57 7.63 -3.30 -4.48
N CYS A 58 7.55 -3.75 -5.72
CA CYS A 58 8.06 -5.05 -6.13
C CYS A 58 9.09 -4.87 -7.25
N VAL A 59 10.33 -5.24 -6.99
CA VAL A 59 11.45 -5.17 -7.95
C VAL A 59 12.01 -6.57 -8.11
N ASP A 60 11.96 -7.11 -9.32
CA ASP A 60 12.41 -8.47 -9.65
C ASP A 60 11.83 -9.57 -8.75
N GLY A 61 10.63 -9.33 -8.24
CA GLY A 61 9.92 -10.20 -7.32
C GLY A 61 10.20 -9.93 -5.85
N TYR A 62 11.18 -9.11 -5.48
CA TYR A 62 11.46 -8.70 -4.11
C TYR A 62 10.44 -7.64 -3.66
N LEU A 63 9.86 -7.82 -2.47
CA LEU A 63 8.95 -6.86 -1.86
C LEU A 63 9.71 -5.90 -0.96
N LEU A 64 9.53 -4.61 -1.18
CA LEU A 64 10.18 -3.53 -0.46
C LEU A 64 9.12 -2.62 0.16
N ALA A 65 9.21 -2.36 1.46
CA ALA A 65 8.33 -1.42 2.14
C ALA A 65 8.79 0.02 1.87
N ASP A 66 7.93 0.83 1.25
CA ASP A 66 8.21 2.23 0.96
C ASP A 66 7.62 3.15 2.01
N HIS A 67 6.42 2.82 2.49
CA HIS A 67 5.75 3.56 3.55
C HIS A 67 4.93 2.62 4.43
N LEU A 68 4.94 2.85 5.73
CA LEU A 68 4.14 2.12 6.71
C LEU A 68 3.50 3.11 7.68
N SER A 69 2.20 3.00 7.87
CA SER A 69 1.45 3.80 8.83
C SER A 69 0.35 2.98 9.49
N PHE A 70 0.01 3.31 10.72
CA PHE A 70 -1.17 2.81 11.41
C PHE A 70 -2.40 3.70 11.18
N ASP A 71 -2.18 4.90 10.68
CA ASP A 71 -3.25 5.77 10.20
C ASP A 71 -3.56 5.46 8.73
N ASN A 72 -4.83 5.61 8.37
CA ASN A 72 -5.22 5.44 6.98
C ASN A 72 -4.68 6.59 6.13
N PHE A 73 -3.95 6.27 5.08
CA PHE A 73 -3.44 7.24 4.11
C PHE A 73 -3.96 6.92 2.70
N ASN A 74 -4.04 7.93 1.85
CA ASN A 74 -4.31 7.73 0.44
C ASN A 74 -3.03 7.22 -0.26
N GLU A 75 -3.07 6.02 -0.81
CA GLU A 75 -1.92 5.39 -1.48
C GLU A 75 -1.40 6.23 -2.64
N SER A 76 -2.30 6.87 -3.40
CA SER A 76 -1.90 7.69 -4.55
C SER A 76 -0.98 8.86 -4.17
N THR A 77 -1.14 9.43 -2.96
CA THR A 77 -0.29 10.52 -2.47
C THR A 77 1.12 10.07 -2.05
N LYS A 78 1.38 8.76 -2.03
CA LYS A 78 2.67 8.19 -1.62
C LYS A 78 3.52 7.69 -2.81
N LEU A 79 3.12 7.99 -4.05
CA LEU A 79 3.90 7.60 -5.23
C LEU A 79 5.30 8.19 -5.22
N GLU A 80 5.42 9.49 -4.93
CA GLU A 80 6.71 10.16 -4.81
C GLU A 80 7.60 9.50 -3.76
N THR A 81 7.05 9.19 -2.58
CA THR A 81 7.77 8.44 -1.53
C THR A 81 8.31 7.09 -2.04
N SER A 82 7.54 6.38 -2.88
CA SER A 82 8.00 5.11 -3.47
C SER A 82 9.13 5.32 -4.49
N VAL A 83 9.03 6.33 -5.34
CA VAL A 83 10.09 6.68 -6.31
C VAL A 83 11.38 7.08 -5.59
N ASP A 84 11.30 7.94 -4.58
CA ASP A 84 12.45 8.35 -3.77
C ASP A 84 13.07 7.17 -3.02
N SER A 85 12.23 6.25 -2.53
CA SER A 85 12.70 5.03 -1.88
C SER A 85 13.42 4.10 -2.85
N PHE A 86 12.94 4.01 -4.09
CA PHE A 86 13.62 3.27 -5.15
C PHE A 86 14.97 3.94 -5.48
N GLN A 87 15.00 5.24 -5.68
CA GLN A 87 16.23 5.98 -5.97
C GLN A 87 17.28 5.82 -4.88
N ARG A 88 16.88 5.90 -3.61
CA ARG A 88 17.82 5.69 -2.47
C ARG A 88 18.37 4.27 -2.39
N ARG A 89 17.62 3.24 -2.81
CA ARG A 89 18.03 1.84 -2.75
C ARG A 89 18.91 1.43 -3.93
N PHE A 90 18.64 1.97 -5.11
CA PHE A 90 19.26 1.53 -6.37
C PHE A 90 20.13 2.58 -7.04
N ASP A 91 20.24 3.75 -6.42
CA ASP A 91 21.04 4.90 -6.90
C ASP A 91 20.67 5.39 -8.31
N LYS A 92 19.43 5.10 -8.74
CA LYS A 92 18.86 5.48 -10.03
C LYS A 92 17.34 5.60 -9.97
N LEU A 93 16.77 6.33 -10.90
CA LEU A 93 15.32 6.38 -11.09
C LEU A 93 14.82 5.12 -11.83
N PRO A 94 13.59 4.65 -11.56
CA PRO A 94 13.00 3.57 -12.35
C PRO A 94 12.66 4.06 -13.76
N GLU A 95 12.97 3.27 -14.78
CA GLU A 95 12.60 3.58 -16.16
C GLU A 95 11.07 3.53 -16.37
N HIS A 96 10.41 2.64 -15.65
CA HIS A 96 8.96 2.50 -15.69
C HIS A 96 8.39 1.98 -14.38
N ILE A 97 7.12 2.30 -14.14
CA ILE A 97 6.36 1.82 -12.97
C ILE A 97 5.05 1.18 -13.45
N ALA A 98 4.85 -0.08 -13.04
CA ALA A 98 3.58 -0.77 -13.16
C ALA A 98 2.77 -0.51 -11.88
N MET A 99 1.67 0.23 -11.98
CA MET A 99 0.89 0.67 -10.82
C MET A 99 -0.62 0.59 -11.05
N ASP A 100 -1.40 0.62 -9.97
CA ASP A 100 -2.85 0.63 -10.04
C ASP A 100 -3.37 1.97 -10.57
N GLN A 101 -4.58 1.95 -11.14
CA GLN A 101 -5.23 3.14 -11.69
C GLN A 101 -5.44 4.25 -10.65
N ILE A 102 -5.53 3.90 -9.36
CA ILE A 102 -5.64 4.86 -8.25
C ILE A 102 -4.46 5.86 -8.22
N TYR A 103 -3.27 5.43 -8.66
CA TYR A 103 -2.08 6.28 -8.75
C TYR A 103 -2.07 7.20 -9.97
N GLY A 104 -3.05 7.07 -10.88
CA GLY A 104 -3.10 7.80 -12.13
C GLY A 104 -3.67 9.23 -12.02
N SER A 105 -3.51 9.91 -10.88
CA SER A 105 -3.89 11.32 -10.69
C SER A 105 -3.13 12.26 -11.65
N ARG A 106 -3.64 13.47 -11.86
CA ARG A 106 -2.98 14.48 -12.71
C ARG A 106 -1.61 14.86 -12.15
N GLU A 107 -1.52 15.03 -10.83
CA GLU A 107 -0.28 15.37 -10.13
C GLU A 107 0.78 14.27 -10.32
N ASN A 108 0.40 13.02 -10.08
CA ASN A 108 1.31 11.89 -10.23
C ASN A 108 1.80 11.73 -11.67
N ARG A 109 0.92 11.96 -12.66
CA ARG A 109 1.32 11.91 -14.08
C ARG A 109 2.31 13.01 -14.43
N LYS A 110 2.09 14.22 -13.93
CA LYS A 110 3.01 15.35 -14.09
C LYS A 110 4.37 15.03 -13.46
N TYR A 111 4.37 14.58 -12.21
CA TYR A 111 5.60 14.18 -11.50
C TYR A 111 6.39 13.10 -12.25
N LEU A 112 5.73 12.04 -12.74
CA LEU A 112 6.39 10.98 -13.49
C LEU A 112 6.94 11.46 -14.83
N ALA A 113 6.21 12.35 -15.53
CA ALA A 113 6.67 12.93 -16.78
C ALA A 113 7.92 13.82 -16.59
N GLU A 114 7.94 14.63 -15.54
CA GLU A 114 9.10 15.48 -15.18
C GLU A 114 10.35 14.63 -14.86
N LYS A 115 10.14 13.44 -14.29
CA LYS A 115 11.22 12.48 -14.00
C LYS A 115 11.54 11.52 -15.15
N ASN A 116 10.89 11.66 -16.31
CA ASN A 116 10.99 10.73 -17.45
C ASN A 116 10.68 9.26 -17.09
N ILE A 117 9.75 9.04 -16.15
CA ILE A 117 9.34 7.70 -15.70
C ILE A 117 8.07 7.29 -16.43
N ARG A 118 8.12 6.18 -17.16
CA ARG A 118 6.97 5.66 -17.89
C ARG A 118 6.00 4.92 -16.97
N ALA A 119 4.71 5.22 -17.04
CA ALA A 119 3.68 4.64 -16.17
C ALA A 119 2.70 3.72 -16.91
N SER A 120 2.31 2.60 -16.31
CA SER A 120 1.37 1.64 -16.92
C SER A 120 -0.10 2.02 -16.79
N VAL A 121 -0.44 3.14 -16.15
CA VAL A 121 -1.84 3.58 -15.99
C VAL A 121 -2.44 4.05 -17.29
N LYS A 122 -3.74 3.82 -17.46
CA LYS A 122 -4.48 4.27 -18.66
C LYS A 122 -4.43 5.80 -18.79
N ALA A 123 -4.31 6.30 -20.01
CA ALA A 123 -4.40 7.72 -20.30
C ALA A 123 -5.73 8.31 -19.79
N LEU A 124 -5.72 9.60 -19.47
CA LEU A 124 -6.93 10.35 -19.14
C LEU A 124 -7.66 10.74 -20.44
N GLY A 125 -9.00 10.77 -20.38
CA GLY A 125 -9.84 11.19 -21.50
C GLY A 125 -10.15 10.07 -22.51
N ARG A 126 -10.80 10.47 -23.61
CA ARG A 126 -11.21 9.55 -24.69
C ARG A 126 -9.99 9.15 -25.52
N ARG A 127 -9.87 7.85 -25.84
CA ARG A 127 -8.81 7.36 -26.73
C ARG A 127 -8.97 7.95 -28.13
N PRO A 128 -7.90 8.46 -28.78
CA PRO A 128 -7.91 8.85 -30.15
C PRO A 128 -8.33 7.67 -31.06
N LYS A 129 -9.12 7.94 -32.08
CA LYS A 129 -9.43 6.95 -33.12
C LYS A 129 -8.24 6.84 -34.08
N ASN A 130 -7.81 5.62 -34.41
CA ASN A 130 -6.79 5.31 -35.41
C ASN A 130 -5.36 5.84 -35.14
N ASP A 131 -4.84 5.57 -33.97
CA ASP A 131 -3.44 5.88 -33.66
C ASP A 131 -2.66 4.56 -33.39
N GLY A 132 -1.84 4.13 -34.36
CA GLY A 132 -1.01 2.92 -34.27
C GLY A 132 0.00 2.99 -33.11
N ALA A 133 0.52 4.16 -32.76
CA ALA A 133 1.35 4.40 -31.58
C ALA A 133 0.55 4.11 -30.29
N SER A 134 -0.74 4.45 -30.29
CA SER A 134 -1.67 4.15 -29.20
C SER A 134 -1.84 2.63 -28.98
N ASP A 135 -1.75 1.81 -30.05
CA ASP A 135 -1.88 0.35 -29.95
C ASP A 135 -0.62 -0.30 -29.38
N ALA A 136 0.56 0.16 -29.76
CA ALA A 136 1.83 -0.29 -29.17
C ALA A 136 1.91 0.06 -27.67
N GLU A 137 1.51 1.27 -27.33
CA GLU A 137 1.43 1.72 -25.94
C GLU A 137 0.40 0.93 -25.14
N ALA A 138 -0.76 0.63 -25.70
CA ALA A 138 -1.79 -0.19 -25.06
C ALA A 138 -1.29 -1.62 -24.82
N ARG A 139 -0.57 -2.23 -25.77
CA ARG A 139 0.06 -3.56 -25.60
C ARG A 139 1.13 -3.54 -24.50
N TRP A 140 1.98 -2.51 -24.48
CA TRP A 140 2.99 -2.34 -23.42
C TRP A 140 2.34 -2.22 -22.04
N ARG A 141 1.33 -1.37 -21.87
CA ARG A 141 0.58 -1.22 -20.60
C ARG A 141 -0.06 -2.54 -20.16
N LYS A 142 -0.68 -3.27 -21.09
CA LYS A 142 -1.28 -4.58 -20.80
C LYS A 142 -0.24 -5.59 -20.29
N ARG A 143 0.96 -5.60 -20.89
CA ARG A 143 2.07 -6.43 -20.45
C ARG A 143 2.53 -6.03 -19.04
N LYS A 144 2.74 -4.73 -18.78
CA LYS A 144 3.15 -4.22 -17.47
C LYS A 144 2.09 -4.43 -16.39
N GLN A 145 0.82 -4.37 -16.76
CA GLN A 145 -0.27 -4.69 -15.84
C GLN A 145 -0.27 -6.17 -15.43
N ARG A 146 0.12 -7.09 -16.33
CA ARG A 146 0.31 -8.51 -15.97
C ARG A 146 1.50 -8.70 -15.03
N GLU A 147 2.58 -7.95 -15.23
CA GLU A 147 3.73 -7.95 -14.30
C GLU A 147 3.30 -7.47 -12.91
N ARG A 148 2.43 -6.46 -12.82
CA ARG A 148 1.85 -5.99 -11.57
C ARG A 148 1.12 -7.09 -10.80
N ASN A 149 0.43 -7.98 -11.46
CA ASN A 149 -0.31 -9.06 -10.79
C ASN A 149 0.62 -9.98 -9.98
N ARG A 150 1.92 -10.02 -10.29
CA ARG A 150 2.90 -10.76 -9.48
C ARG A 150 3.05 -10.20 -8.07
N ILE A 151 2.83 -8.90 -7.86
CA ILE A 151 2.89 -8.30 -6.52
C ILE A 151 1.76 -8.83 -5.64
N GLU A 152 0.57 -9.07 -6.19
CA GLU A 152 -0.57 -9.61 -5.45
C GLU A 152 -0.28 -11.04 -4.97
N GLY A 153 0.30 -11.87 -5.85
CA GLY A 153 0.77 -13.20 -5.48
C GLY A 153 1.88 -13.16 -4.43
N ALA A 154 2.82 -12.24 -4.55
CA ALA A 154 3.91 -12.06 -3.58
C ALA A 154 3.39 -11.60 -2.21
N ILE A 155 2.41 -10.70 -2.17
CA ILE A 155 1.73 -10.27 -0.93
C ILE A 155 0.94 -11.43 -0.33
N GLY A 156 0.21 -12.18 -1.15
CA GLY A 156 -0.52 -13.38 -0.71
C GLY A 156 0.41 -14.41 -0.07
N ASN A 157 1.52 -14.73 -0.73
CA ASN A 157 2.56 -15.61 -0.19
C ASN A 157 3.13 -15.10 1.14
N SER A 158 3.42 -13.79 1.23
CA SER A 158 3.91 -13.19 2.49
C SER A 158 2.92 -13.33 3.63
N LYS A 159 1.62 -13.23 3.34
CA LYS A 159 0.56 -13.38 4.35
C LYS A 159 0.43 -14.82 4.83
N THR A 160 0.59 -15.80 3.94
CA THR A 160 0.36 -17.22 4.23
C THR A 160 1.59 -17.89 4.82
N ASN A 161 2.78 -17.61 4.27
CA ASN A 161 4.00 -18.37 4.55
C ASN A 161 5.06 -17.60 5.35
N HIS A 162 4.87 -16.28 5.56
CA HIS A 162 5.84 -15.43 6.23
C HIS A 162 5.21 -14.54 7.31
N ASP A 163 4.15 -15.02 7.96
CA ASP A 163 3.49 -14.40 9.12
C ASP A 163 3.05 -12.93 8.94
N LEU A 164 2.90 -12.46 7.69
CA LEU A 164 2.39 -11.13 7.41
C LEU A 164 0.86 -11.05 7.55
N GLY A 165 0.16 -12.19 7.56
CA GLY A 165 -1.29 -12.28 7.66
C GLY A 165 -1.82 -11.97 9.06
N ILE A 166 -1.08 -12.35 10.10
CA ILE A 166 -1.45 -12.16 11.52
C ILE A 166 -0.26 -11.64 12.30
N VAL A 167 -0.27 -10.37 12.62
CA VAL A 167 0.79 -9.73 13.42
C VAL A 167 0.47 -9.83 14.90
N ARG A 168 1.23 -10.64 15.62
CA ARG A 168 1.01 -10.94 17.05
C ARG A 168 1.70 -9.95 18.00
N SER A 169 2.46 -9.00 17.50
CA SER A 169 3.13 -7.98 18.31
C SER A 169 2.14 -7.09 19.07
N LYS A 170 2.55 -6.56 20.22
CA LYS A 170 1.66 -5.83 21.15
C LYS A 170 1.81 -4.30 21.10
N ASN A 171 2.83 -3.78 20.41
CA ASN A 171 3.06 -2.34 20.30
C ASN A 171 3.47 -1.95 18.86
N ALA A 172 3.31 -0.67 18.51
CA ALA A 172 3.54 -0.17 17.17
C ALA A 172 4.97 -0.45 16.66
N LYS A 173 5.99 -0.26 17.50
CA LYS A 173 7.39 -0.45 17.10
C LYS A 173 7.68 -1.91 16.77
N THR A 174 7.27 -2.84 17.63
CA THR A 174 7.47 -4.27 17.38
C THR A 174 6.60 -4.77 16.22
N GLU A 175 5.43 -4.17 15.98
CA GLU A 175 4.60 -4.48 14.81
C GLU A 175 5.28 -4.04 13.49
N GLN A 176 5.91 -2.86 13.47
CA GLN A 176 6.71 -2.42 12.34
C GLN A 176 7.88 -3.38 12.08
N SER A 177 8.62 -3.75 13.13
CA SER A 177 9.73 -4.71 13.02
C SER A 177 9.25 -6.08 12.51
N TRP A 178 8.11 -6.55 13.00
CA TRP A 178 7.51 -7.81 12.53
C TRP A 178 7.24 -7.78 11.02
N ILE A 179 6.58 -6.71 10.55
CA ILE A 179 6.25 -6.57 9.12
C ILE A 179 7.53 -6.51 8.29
N GLN A 180 8.55 -5.77 8.72
CA GLN A 180 9.83 -5.68 8.02
C GLN A 180 10.54 -7.03 7.96
N MET A 181 10.56 -7.79 9.08
CA MET A 181 11.17 -9.11 9.14
C MET A 181 10.43 -10.15 8.29
N ALA A 182 9.10 -10.08 8.23
CA ALA A 182 8.32 -10.94 7.35
C ALA A 182 8.64 -10.72 5.86
N LEU A 183 8.76 -9.45 5.45
CA LEU A 183 9.17 -9.11 4.08
C LEU A 183 10.62 -9.53 3.80
N PHE A 184 11.52 -9.34 4.76
CA PHE A 184 12.93 -9.73 4.65
C PHE A 184 13.08 -11.24 4.52
N SER A 185 12.42 -12.02 5.40
CA SER A 185 12.40 -13.49 5.34
C SER A 185 11.93 -14.00 3.98
N ARG A 186 10.82 -13.46 3.49
CA ARG A 186 10.29 -13.79 2.17
C ARG A 186 11.30 -13.47 1.05
N ASN A 187 11.96 -12.34 1.13
CA ASN A 187 12.96 -11.93 0.12
C ASN A 187 14.21 -12.82 0.14
N ILE A 188 14.66 -13.24 1.32
CA ILE A 188 15.77 -14.21 1.45
C ILE A 188 15.37 -15.54 0.81
N MET A 189 14.17 -16.05 1.08
CA MET A 189 13.70 -17.31 0.48
C MET A 189 13.62 -17.21 -1.05
N LEU A 190 13.20 -16.05 -1.57
CA LEU A 190 13.21 -15.82 -3.02
C LEU A 190 14.63 -15.76 -3.58
N ALA A 191 15.57 -15.14 -2.88
CA ALA A 191 16.96 -15.09 -3.30
C ALA A 191 17.57 -16.50 -3.33
N ALA A 192 17.37 -17.29 -2.30
CA ALA A 192 17.84 -18.68 -2.25
C ALA A 192 17.25 -19.55 -3.37
N ALA A 193 15.99 -19.32 -3.74
CA ALA A 193 15.36 -20.07 -4.84
C ALA A 193 15.84 -19.67 -6.25
N LYS A 194 16.59 -18.58 -6.38
CA LYS A 194 17.16 -18.10 -7.65
C LYS A 194 18.65 -18.50 -7.83
N MET A 195 19.27 -19.00 -6.78
CA MET A 195 20.66 -19.52 -6.81
C MET A 195 20.69 -20.96 -7.34
#